data_139355b65d429d15a97bfa6400693b8c
#
_entry.id   139355b65d429d15a97bfa6400693b8c
#
_cell.length_a   1.000
_cell.length_b   1.000
_cell.length_c   1.000
_cell.angle_alpha   90.00
_cell.angle_beta   90.00
_cell.angle_gamma   90.00
#
_symmetry.space_group_name_H-M   'P 1'
#
loop_
_entity.id
_entity.type
_entity.pdbx_description
1 polymer ?
#
loop_
_entity_poly.entity_id
_entity_poly.type
_entity_poly.pdbx_seq_one_letter_code
_entity_poly.pdbx_strand_id
1 'polypeptide(L)'
;MGNERPDPLGPIAPSTVAAMAPTIVRDGQFRLFFFSREEPRIHCHVAHPEGEAKFWLTPSVHLAKNVGLSGVQLRQAQAVVEAHIQEIEDAWNRHFGG
;
A
#
# COMPACT_ATOMS: atom_id res chain seq x y z
N MET A 1 -17.80 -8.65 18.92
CA MET A 1 -17.68 -8.37 18.68
C MET A 1 -17.47 -7.97 18.19
N GLY A 2 -17.38 -8.02 18.01
CA GLY A 2 -17.05 -7.63 17.52
C GLY A 2 -16.86 -7.13 16.88
N ASN A 3 -16.64 -7.16 16.59
CA ASN A 3 -16.32 -6.75 15.98
C ASN A 3 -16.43 -5.97 15.54
N GLU A 4 -16.45 -5.85 15.48
CA GLU A 4 -16.52 -5.17 15.06
C GLU A 4 -16.45 -4.33 14.74
N ARG A 5 -16.27 -4.14 14.51
CA ARG A 5 -16.07 -3.37 14.09
C ARG A 5 -16.32 -2.47 13.78
N PRO A 6 -16.35 -2.05 13.74
CA PRO A 6 -16.49 -1.17 13.26
C PRO A 6 -16.39 -0.32 12.77
N ASP A 7 -16.15 -0.08 12.53
CA ASP A 7 -16.09 0.70 11.94
C ASP A 7 -15.75 1.21 11.48
N PRO A 8 -15.58 1.02 11.42
CA PRO A 8 -14.99 1.45 10.83
C PRO A 8 -14.89 2.16 10.18
N LEU A 9 -15.11 2.40 10.02
CA LEU A 9 -15.09 3.10 9.48
C LEU A 9 -15.06 4.02 9.42
N GLY A 10 -14.90 3.52 9.59
CA GLY A 10 -14.80 4.59 9.73
C GLY A 10 -14.45 5.58 8.85
N PRO A 11 -14.48 6.42 9.20
CA PRO A 11 -14.48 7.58 8.51
C PRO A 11 -13.43 7.73 7.60
N ILE A 12 -12.61 7.16 7.80
CA ILE A 12 -11.65 7.52 7.10
C ILE A 12 -11.34 6.66 6.23
N ALA A 13 -11.69 5.71 6.33
CA ALA A 13 -11.36 4.80 5.40
C ALA A 13 -11.08 5.55 4.22
N PRO A 14 -9.97 5.92 4.04
CA PRO A 14 -9.64 6.73 2.95
C PRO A 14 -10.16 6.08 1.77
N SER A 15 -10.17 4.86 1.82
CA SER A 15 -10.52 4.24 0.62
C SER A 15 -11.16 2.94 0.90
N THR A 16 -12.42 2.84 0.57
CA THR A 16 -13.11 1.58 0.60
C THR A 16 -12.45 0.61 -0.36
N VAL A 17 -11.97 1.11 -1.48
CA VAL A 17 -11.29 0.28 -2.47
C VAL A 17 -10.02 -0.30 -1.89
N ALA A 18 -9.25 0.51 -1.16
CA ALA A 18 -8.04 0.03 -0.52
C ALA A 18 -8.35 -1.07 0.49
N ALA A 19 -9.45 -0.92 1.23
CA ALA A 19 -9.83 -1.92 2.21
C ALA A 19 -10.20 -3.25 1.56
N MET A 20 -10.67 -3.21 0.31
CA MET A 20 -11.08 -4.40 -0.41
C MET A 20 -9.96 -5.02 -1.24
N ALA A 21 -8.90 -4.29 -1.49
CA ALA A 21 -7.80 -4.81 -2.31
C ALA A 21 -7.01 -5.86 -1.54
N PRO A 22 -6.60 -6.93 -2.22
CA PRO A 22 -5.82 -7.97 -1.55
C PRO A 22 -4.51 -7.42 -1.02
N THR A 23 -4.15 -7.83 0.17
CA THR A 23 -2.89 -7.44 0.78
C THR A 23 -1.76 -8.28 0.20
N ILE A 24 -0.67 -7.62 -0.20
CA ILE A 24 0.52 -8.30 -0.64
C ILE A 24 1.36 -8.65 0.59
N VAL A 25 1.64 -7.65 1.41
CA VAL A 25 2.49 -7.78 2.58
C VAL A 25 1.93 -6.88 3.67
N ARG A 26 2.04 -7.33 4.90
CA ARG A 26 1.71 -6.52 6.06
C ARG A 26 2.94 -6.48 6.95
N ASP A 27 3.41 -5.29 7.27
CA ASP A 27 4.61 -5.10 8.06
C ASP A 27 4.35 -3.97 9.06
N GLY A 28 4.25 -4.31 10.33
CA GLY A 28 3.88 -3.33 11.35
C GLY A 28 2.51 -2.75 11.06
N GLN A 29 2.44 -1.44 11.00
CA GLN A 29 1.19 -0.75 10.70
C GLN A 29 1.01 -0.50 9.22
N PHE A 30 1.92 -0.97 8.38
CA PHE A 30 1.87 -0.74 6.95
C PHE A 30 1.30 -1.95 6.24
N ARG A 31 0.37 -1.70 5.33
CA ARG A 31 -0.23 -2.73 4.51
C ARG A 31 0.03 -2.37 3.06
N LEU A 32 0.70 -3.27 2.34
CA LEU A 32 1.05 -3.06 0.95
C LEU A 32 0.07 -3.78 0.05
N PHE A 33 -0.38 -3.12 -1.00
CA PHE A 33 -1.40 -3.69 -1.87
C PHE A 33 -1.36 -3.06 -3.27
N PHE A 34 -2.08 -3.68 -4.22
CA PHE A 34 -2.34 -3.12 -5.54
C PHE A 34 -3.84 -2.94 -5.70
N PHE A 35 -4.24 -1.99 -6.51
CA PHE A 35 -5.61 -1.96 -7.00
C PHE A 35 -5.70 -2.84 -8.23
N SER A 36 -6.87 -3.36 -8.54
CA SER A 36 -7.03 -4.30 -9.64
C SER A 36 -6.92 -3.63 -11.01
N ARG A 37 -7.14 -2.34 -11.11
CA ARG A 37 -6.99 -1.63 -12.35
C ARG A 37 -6.00 -0.52 -12.14
N GLU A 38 -4.81 -0.70 -12.64
CA GLU A 38 -3.75 0.26 -12.41
C GLU A 38 -3.00 0.58 -13.67
N GLU A 39 -2.24 1.65 -13.59
CA GLU A 39 -1.33 2.03 -14.66
C GLU A 39 -0.30 0.92 -14.85
N PRO A 40 0.22 0.80 -16.07
CA PRO A 40 1.20 -0.26 -16.37
C PRO A 40 2.50 -0.14 -15.60
N ARG A 41 2.87 1.06 -15.17
CA ARG A 41 4.14 1.24 -14.48
C ARG A 41 4.07 0.60 -13.10
N ILE A 42 5.05 -0.24 -12.80
CA ILE A 42 5.04 -0.98 -11.54
C ILE A 42 5.09 -0.04 -10.34
N HIS A 43 4.19 -0.26 -9.42
CA HIS A 43 4.08 0.56 -8.22
C HIS A 43 3.39 -0.22 -7.11
N CYS A 44 3.38 0.36 -5.92
CA CYS A 44 2.79 -0.26 -4.74
C CYS A 44 2.08 0.80 -3.93
N HIS A 45 0.92 0.47 -3.42
CA HIS A 45 0.19 1.33 -2.49
C HIS A 45 0.48 0.87 -1.06
N VAL A 46 0.60 1.82 -0.14
CA VAL A 46 0.87 1.56 1.26
C VAL A 46 -0.20 2.22 2.09
N ALA A 47 -0.95 1.43 2.84
CA ALA A 47 -1.94 1.95 3.76
C ALA A 47 -1.40 1.94 5.18
N HIS A 48 -1.78 2.94 5.96
CA HIS A 48 -1.38 3.13 7.35
C HIS A 48 -2.56 3.76 8.06
N PRO A 49 -2.72 3.58 9.38
CA PRO A 49 -3.85 4.21 10.09
C PRO A 49 -3.98 5.70 9.87
N GLU A 50 -2.90 6.40 9.58
CA GLU A 50 -2.93 7.84 9.43
C GLU A 50 -2.95 8.34 7.99
N GLY A 51 -2.84 7.46 7.03
CA GLY A 51 -2.84 7.91 5.65
C GLY A 51 -2.46 6.83 4.66
N GLU A 52 -2.08 7.27 3.49
CA GLU A 52 -1.82 6.35 2.41
C GLU A 52 -0.75 6.94 1.49
N ALA A 53 0.08 6.10 0.91
CA ALA A 53 1.10 6.55 -0.03
C ALA A 53 1.17 5.61 -1.22
N LYS A 54 1.73 6.09 -2.31
CA LYS A 54 1.98 5.31 -3.50
C LYS A 54 3.45 5.47 -3.85
N PHE A 55 4.12 4.36 -4.12
CA PHE A 55 5.53 4.37 -4.48
C PHE A 55 5.74 3.74 -5.84
N TRP A 56 6.50 4.42 -6.70
CA TRP A 56 7.00 3.79 -7.91
C TRP A 56 8.14 2.85 -7.52
N LEU A 57 8.28 1.76 -8.24
CA LEU A 57 9.31 0.77 -7.94
C LEU A 57 10.47 0.81 -8.92
N THR A 58 10.31 1.50 -10.03
CA THR A 58 11.35 1.60 -11.04
C THR A 58 11.57 3.05 -11.42
N PRO A 59 12.79 3.43 -11.73
CA PRO A 59 14.03 2.65 -11.69
C PRO A 59 14.48 2.31 -10.27
N SER A 60 13.95 2.99 -9.29
CA SER A 60 14.19 2.71 -7.88
C SER A 60 12.95 3.06 -7.11
N VAL A 61 12.85 2.62 -5.87
CA VAL A 61 11.69 2.93 -5.04
C VAL A 61 11.68 4.43 -4.73
N HIS A 62 10.61 5.11 -5.11
CA HIS A 62 10.48 6.54 -4.78
C HIS A 62 9.00 6.93 -4.72
N LEU A 63 8.73 7.94 -3.94
CA LEU A 63 7.37 8.38 -3.66
C LEU A 63 6.69 8.93 -4.90
N ALA A 64 5.48 8.46 -5.16
CA ALA A 64 4.64 8.99 -6.22
C ALA A 64 3.55 9.89 -5.66
N LYS A 65 2.98 9.53 -4.50
CA LYS A 65 1.89 10.30 -3.93
C LYS A 65 1.81 10.04 -2.43
N ASN A 66 1.46 11.06 -1.67
CA ASN A 66 1.25 10.96 -0.23
C ASN A 66 -0.06 11.62 0.16
N VAL A 67 -0.84 10.93 0.97
CA VAL A 67 -2.04 11.49 1.56
C VAL A 67 -1.96 11.23 3.06
N GLY A 68 -1.59 12.24 3.82
CA GLY A 68 -1.70 12.21 5.27
C GLY A 68 -0.53 11.66 6.06
N LEU A 69 0.48 11.11 5.43
CA LEU A 69 1.62 10.57 6.19
C LEU A 69 2.68 11.64 6.44
N SER A 70 3.30 11.57 7.60
CA SER A 70 4.39 12.49 7.95
C SER A 70 5.67 12.07 7.22
N GLY A 71 6.68 12.95 7.26
CA GLY A 71 7.97 12.61 6.67
C GLY A 71 8.60 11.37 7.29
N VAL A 72 8.47 11.21 8.59
CA VAL A 72 8.98 10.03 9.27
C VAL A 72 8.24 8.77 8.78
N GLN A 73 6.92 8.86 8.70
CA GLN A 73 6.12 7.72 8.24
C GLN A 73 6.41 7.38 6.79
N LEU A 74 6.66 8.39 5.95
CA LEU A 74 7.03 8.14 4.56
C LEU A 74 8.36 7.41 4.45
N ARG A 75 9.33 7.79 5.27
CA ARG A 75 10.62 7.10 5.26
C ARG A 75 10.47 5.65 5.74
N GLN A 76 9.63 5.43 6.75
CA GLN A 76 9.35 4.09 7.24
C GLN A 76 8.63 3.27 6.17
N ALA A 77 7.67 3.87 5.50
CA ALA A 77 6.93 3.20 4.43
C ALA A 77 7.85 2.82 3.29
N GLN A 78 8.74 3.72 2.90
CA GLN A 78 9.68 3.44 1.83
C GLN A 78 10.61 2.29 2.21
N ALA A 79 11.07 2.27 3.46
CA ALA A 79 11.93 1.19 3.94
C ALA A 79 11.20 -0.15 3.89
N VAL A 80 9.93 -0.17 4.22
CA VAL A 80 9.13 -1.39 4.15
C VAL A 80 8.99 -1.85 2.69
N VAL A 81 8.72 -0.93 1.77
CA VAL A 81 8.62 -1.27 0.36
C VAL A 81 9.95 -1.86 -0.14
N GLU A 82 11.05 -1.22 0.22
CA GLU A 82 12.38 -1.69 -0.21
C GLU A 82 12.71 -3.05 0.39
N ALA A 83 12.32 -3.30 1.63
CA ALA A 83 12.59 -4.57 2.29
C ALA A 83 11.80 -5.72 1.66
N HIS A 84 10.66 -5.42 1.05
CA HIS A 84 9.78 -6.43 0.46
C HIS A 84 9.70 -6.34 -1.06
N ILE A 85 10.70 -5.71 -1.67
CA ILE A 85 10.66 -5.45 -3.11
C ILE A 85 10.46 -6.73 -3.95
N GLN A 86 11.10 -7.81 -3.58
CA GLN A 86 10.98 -9.04 -4.36
C GLN A 86 9.56 -9.62 -4.26
N GLU A 87 8.99 -9.59 -3.08
CA GLU A 87 7.63 -10.08 -2.88
C GLU A 87 6.64 -9.23 -3.67
N ILE A 88 6.87 -7.93 -3.70
CA ILE A 88 6.00 -7.01 -4.44
C ILE A 88 6.12 -7.26 -5.94
N GLU A 89 7.33 -7.42 -6.44
CA GLU A 89 7.54 -7.68 -7.86
C GLU A 89 6.93 -9.01 -8.27
N ASP A 90 7.08 -10.03 -7.45
CA ASP A 90 6.50 -11.33 -7.74
C ASP A 90 4.98 -11.24 -7.76
N ALA A 91 4.39 -10.52 -6.80
CA ALA A 91 2.96 -10.33 -6.75
C ALA A 91 2.46 -9.53 -7.95
N TRP A 92 3.21 -8.51 -8.36
CA TRP A 92 2.85 -7.71 -9.53
C TRP A 92 2.81 -8.59 -10.78
N ASN A 93 3.83 -9.43 -10.96
CA ASN A 93 3.89 -10.30 -12.12
C ASN A 93 2.75 -11.32 -12.12
N ARG A 94 2.38 -11.86 -10.98
CA ARG A 94 1.25 -12.78 -10.89
C ARG A 94 -0.07 -12.08 -11.20
N HIS A 95 -0.19 -10.83 -10.80
CA HIS A 95 -1.47 -10.10 -10.90
C HIS A 95 -1.65 -9.45 -12.27
N PHE A 96 -0.59 -8.86 -12.81
CA PHE A 96 -0.68 -8.10 -14.06
C PHE A 96 0.15 -8.67 -15.20
N GLY A 97 1.15 -9.44 -14.86
CA GLY A 97 2.14 -9.77 -15.83
C GLY A 97 1.74 -10.78 -16.79
N GLY A 98 1.19 -11.54 -16.36
CA GLY A 98 0.99 -12.53 -17.32
C GLY A 98 2.26 -13.05 -17.87
#